data_05a3cfa5dc6eb4180e9f5bf6c500171e
#
_entry.id   05a3cfa5dc6eb4180e9f5bf6c500171e
#
_cell.length_a   1.000
_cell.length_b   1.000
_cell.length_c   1.000
_cell.angle_alpha   90.00
_cell.angle_beta   90.00
_cell.angle_gamma   90.00
#
_symmetry.space_group_name_H-M   'P 1'
#
loop_
_entity.id
_entity.type
_entity.pdbx_description
1 polymer ?
#
loop_
_entity_poly.entity_id
_entity_poly.type
_entity_poly.pdbx_seq_one_letter_code
_entity_poly.pdbx_strand_id
1 'polypeptide(L)'
;MLEIPRVEDNGRLGPVNSALVPRYGGAPTYALLPRLDEAAAAGVAPEIKVVGVPFDAGVSYRPGARFGSGHVRQSSRLLRPYNPATDTSPFAQAQVVDAGDMAVNPFDIGEAIEAIQQDAMDLTEDGSSLMTIGGDHTIALPLLRAASARAGEPVALLHFDAHL
;
A
#
# COMPACT_ATOMS: atom_id res chain seq x y z
N MET A 1 -19.33 0.20 16.44
CA MET A 1 -17.88 -0.03 16.21
C MET A 1 -17.14 0.87 17.17
N LEU A 2 -16.09 0.37 17.84
CA LEU A 2 -15.30 1.23 18.74
C LEU A 2 -14.51 2.22 17.89
N GLU A 3 -14.62 3.51 18.20
CA GLU A 3 -13.84 4.55 17.55
C GLU A 3 -12.38 4.45 18.00
N ILE A 4 -11.48 4.30 17.04
CA ILE A 4 -10.04 4.17 17.33
C ILE A 4 -9.43 5.58 17.20
N PRO A 5 -8.87 6.15 18.29
CA PRO A 5 -8.26 7.48 18.24
C PRO A 5 -7.05 7.48 17.31
N ARG A 6 -7.04 8.42 16.37
CA ARG A 6 -5.98 8.61 15.37
C ARG A 6 -5.24 9.92 15.59
N VAL A 7 -4.04 10.02 15.07
CA VAL A 7 -3.33 11.30 14.96
C VAL A 7 -3.97 12.09 13.83
N GLU A 8 -4.42 13.30 14.15
CA GLU A 8 -4.90 14.27 13.15
C GLU A 8 -3.88 15.39 13.03
N ASP A 9 -3.41 15.65 11.83
CA ASP A 9 -2.46 16.71 11.55
C ASP A 9 -2.78 17.35 10.19
N ASN A 10 -2.85 18.68 10.16
CA ASN A 10 -3.19 19.45 8.95
C ASN A 10 -4.49 18.99 8.25
N GLY A 11 -5.50 18.56 9.02
CA GLY A 11 -6.77 18.05 8.48
C GLY A 11 -6.69 16.65 7.86
N ARG A 12 -5.57 15.95 8.04
CA ARG A 12 -5.35 14.58 7.57
C ARG A 12 -5.60 13.57 8.68
N LEU A 13 -6.17 12.44 8.30
CA LEU A 13 -6.37 11.29 9.17
C LEU A 13 -5.11 10.41 9.16
N GLY A 14 -4.34 10.49 10.22
CA GLY A 14 -3.06 9.78 10.36
C GLY A 14 -3.16 8.39 10.99
N PRO A 15 -2.02 7.85 11.43
CA PRO A 15 -1.96 6.55 12.10
C PRO A 15 -2.70 6.57 13.44
N VAL A 16 -2.94 5.36 13.98
CA VAL A 16 -3.48 5.21 15.34
C VAL A 16 -2.61 5.96 16.34
N ASN A 17 -3.25 6.72 17.24
CA ASN A 17 -2.53 7.45 18.28
C ASN A 17 -1.94 6.48 19.31
N SER A 18 -0.66 6.20 19.19
CA SER A 18 0.04 5.24 20.05
C SER A 18 0.28 5.71 21.49
N ALA A 19 -0.07 6.94 21.81
CA ALA A 19 -0.11 7.41 23.20
C ALA A 19 -1.39 6.95 23.92
N LEU A 20 -2.45 6.64 23.16
CA LEU A 20 -3.75 6.22 23.68
C LEU A 20 -4.04 4.74 23.44
N VAL A 21 -3.51 4.16 22.35
CA VAL A 21 -3.74 2.76 21.98
C VAL A 21 -2.40 2.06 21.79
N PRO A 22 -2.20 0.88 22.38
CA PRO A 22 -0.98 0.13 22.19
C PRO A 22 -0.74 -0.24 20.73
N ARG A 23 0.50 -0.12 20.24
CA ARG A 23 0.87 -0.41 18.85
C ARG A 23 0.65 -1.87 18.43
N TYR A 24 0.60 -2.79 19.35
CA TYR A 24 0.31 -4.20 19.11
C TYR A 24 -1.20 -4.50 19.00
N GLY A 25 -2.06 -3.54 19.34
CA GLY A 25 -3.51 -3.67 19.25
C GLY A 25 -4.05 -3.27 17.86
N GLY A 26 -5.30 -3.63 17.59
CA GLY A 26 -6.03 -3.25 16.38
C GLY A 26 -5.61 -4.00 15.11
N ALA A 27 -6.22 -3.63 13.99
CA ALA A 27 -5.94 -4.21 12.69
C ALA A 27 -4.50 -3.91 12.24
N PRO A 28 -3.80 -4.88 11.65
CA PRO A 28 -2.43 -4.71 11.18
C PRO A 28 -2.42 -3.98 9.82
N THR A 29 -2.68 -2.68 9.82
CA THR A 29 -2.48 -1.84 8.65
C THR A 29 -1.04 -1.34 8.57
N TYR A 30 -0.56 -0.93 7.39
CA TYR A 30 0.76 -0.34 7.22
C TYR A 30 0.90 0.90 8.10
N ALA A 31 1.94 0.94 8.94
CA ALA A 31 2.21 2.01 9.89
C ALA A 31 1.00 2.41 10.78
N LEU A 32 0.05 1.50 10.98
CA LEU A 32 -1.22 1.74 11.69
C LEU A 32 -2.09 2.85 11.03
N LEU A 33 -1.90 3.09 9.75
CA LEU A 33 -2.67 4.06 8.95
C LEU A 33 -4.15 3.66 8.88
N PRO A 34 -5.05 4.63 8.58
CA PRO A 34 -6.45 4.34 8.36
C PRO A 34 -6.62 3.42 7.15
N ARG A 35 -7.63 2.57 7.23
CA ARG A 35 -8.06 1.79 6.08
C ARG A 35 -8.81 2.68 5.09
N LEU A 36 -8.93 2.20 3.86
CA LEU A 36 -9.65 2.91 2.80
C LEU A 36 -11.12 3.19 3.18
N ASP A 37 -11.81 2.22 3.80
CA ASP A 37 -13.18 2.36 4.26
C ASP A 37 -13.32 3.34 5.45
N GLU A 38 -12.35 3.40 6.34
CA GLU A 38 -12.32 4.36 7.45
C GLU A 38 -12.13 5.79 6.95
N ALA A 39 -11.24 6.00 5.97
CA ALA A 39 -11.03 7.31 5.35
C ALA A 39 -12.29 7.77 4.60
N ALA A 40 -12.94 6.88 3.86
CA ALA A 40 -14.19 7.17 3.17
C ALA A 40 -15.31 7.55 4.16
N ALA A 41 -15.44 6.84 5.28
CA ALA A 41 -16.41 7.15 6.33
C ALA A 41 -16.14 8.52 7.00
N ALA A 42 -14.87 8.93 7.08
CA ALA A 42 -14.47 10.25 7.59
C ALA A 42 -14.56 11.37 6.53
N GLY A 43 -14.95 11.07 5.30
CA GLY A 43 -15.01 12.04 4.20
C GLY A 43 -13.64 12.53 3.71
N VAL A 44 -12.58 11.73 3.93
CA VAL A 44 -11.20 12.07 3.59
C VAL A 44 -10.78 11.34 2.33
N ALA A 45 -10.38 12.08 1.30
CA ALA A 45 -9.89 11.51 0.05
C ALA A 45 -8.40 11.13 0.16
N PRO A 46 -8.00 9.90 -0.22
CA PRO A 46 -6.61 9.49 -0.19
C PRO A 46 -5.81 10.13 -1.33
N GLU A 47 -4.58 10.57 -1.03
CA GLU A 47 -3.58 10.98 -2.02
C GLU A 47 -2.67 9.79 -2.40
N ILE A 48 -2.40 8.91 -1.42
CA ILE A 48 -1.58 7.72 -1.59
C ILE A 48 -2.31 6.51 -0.97
N LYS A 49 -2.43 5.43 -1.72
CA LYS A 49 -2.95 4.14 -1.25
C LYS A 49 -1.82 3.13 -1.14
N VAL A 50 -1.58 2.62 0.07
CA VAL A 50 -0.69 1.48 0.30
C VAL A 50 -1.47 0.21 0.01
N VAL A 51 -1.00 -0.62 -0.92
CA VAL A 51 -1.67 -1.85 -1.30
C VAL A 51 -0.70 -3.02 -1.39
N GLY A 52 -1.08 -4.16 -0.87
CA GLY A 52 -0.32 -5.40 -0.99
C GLY A 52 -0.66 -6.16 -2.26
N VAL A 53 0.33 -6.83 -2.84
CA VAL A 53 0.14 -7.75 -3.97
C VAL A 53 0.75 -9.10 -3.59
N PRO A 54 -0.01 -10.00 -2.92
CA PRO A 54 0.49 -11.24 -2.34
C PRO A 54 0.66 -12.34 -3.41
N PHE A 55 1.56 -12.13 -4.36
CA PHE A 55 1.80 -13.01 -5.50
C PHE A 55 3.29 -13.41 -5.60
N ASP A 56 3.57 -14.70 -5.87
CA ASP A 56 4.93 -15.21 -6.04
C ASP A 56 5.01 -16.46 -6.92
N ALA A 57 4.09 -16.64 -7.87
CA ALA A 57 4.13 -17.76 -8.79
C ALA A 57 5.21 -17.61 -9.88
N GLY A 58 5.85 -16.43 -10.01
CA GLY A 58 6.95 -16.17 -10.93
C GLY A 58 8.34 -16.49 -10.38
N VAL A 59 8.46 -16.93 -9.12
CA VAL A 59 9.78 -17.24 -8.54
C VAL A 59 10.35 -18.55 -9.06
N SER A 60 11.64 -18.55 -9.36
CA SER A 60 12.35 -19.72 -9.89
C SER A 60 12.96 -20.64 -8.82
N TYR A 61 13.04 -20.17 -7.55
CA TYR A 61 13.75 -20.92 -6.50
C TYR A 61 12.91 -21.14 -5.23
N ARG A 62 12.66 -20.12 -4.44
CA ARG A 62 11.93 -20.25 -3.15
C ARG A 62 10.70 -19.36 -3.14
N PRO A 63 9.48 -19.92 -3.10
CA PRO A 63 8.27 -19.12 -2.85
C PRO A 63 8.28 -18.57 -1.43
N GLY A 64 7.47 -17.52 -1.19
CA GLY A 64 7.34 -16.89 0.12
C GLY A 64 7.13 -15.38 0.02
N ALA A 65 7.44 -14.76 -1.12
CA ALA A 65 7.22 -13.34 -1.35
C ALA A 65 5.75 -12.94 -1.22
N ARG A 66 4.80 -13.87 -1.45
CA ARG A 66 3.36 -13.67 -1.22
C ARG A 66 3.00 -13.26 0.20
N PHE A 67 3.85 -13.56 1.18
CA PHE A 67 3.66 -13.17 2.59
C PHE A 67 4.25 -11.79 2.90
N GLY A 68 4.92 -11.15 1.93
CA GLY A 68 5.66 -9.90 2.09
C GLY A 68 4.78 -8.76 2.57
N SER A 69 3.62 -8.55 1.96
CA SER A 69 2.70 -7.46 2.33
C SER A 69 2.23 -7.57 3.78
N GLY A 70 1.83 -8.77 4.20
CA GLY A 70 1.43 -9.03 5.60
C GLY A 70 2.58 -8.83 6.59
N HIS A 71 3.78 -9.28 6.22
CA HIS A 71 4.98 -9.15 7.07
C HIS A 71 5.41 -7.69 7.24
N VAL A 72 5.39 -6.93 6.16
CA VAL A 72 5.70 -5.49 6.18
C VAL A 72 4.69 -4.73 7.02
N ARG A 73 3.37 -5.01 6.88
CA ARG A 73 2.34 -4.40 7.74
C ARG A 73 2.58 -4.71 9.20
N GLN A 74 2.85 -5.96 9.54
CA GLN A 74 3.13 -6.36 10.93
C GLN A 74 4.34 -5.61 11.49
N SER A 75 5.43 -5.52 10.73
CA SER A 75 6.67 -4.86 11.17
C SER A 75 6.53 -3.34 11.21
N SER A 76 5.75 -2.75 10.31
CA SER A 76 5.53 -1.31 10.21
C SER A 76 4.78 -0.69 11.39
N ARG A 77 4.14 -1.51 12.24
CA ARG A 77 3.48 -1.06 13.48
C ARG A 77 4.44 -0.33 14.44
N LEU A 78 5.75 -0.57 14.31
CA LEU A 78 6.78 0.07 15.11
C LEU A 78 7.26 1.41 14.53
N LEU A 79 6.85 1.75 13.30
CA LEU A 79 7.19 3.02 12.69
C LEU A 79 6.68 4.19 13.53
N ARG A 80 7.48 5.24 13.56
CA ARG A 80 7.10 6.52 14.17
C ARG A 80 6.61 7.47 13.07
N PRO A 81 5.56 8.25 13.31
CA PRO A 81 5.03 9.18 12.30
C PRO A 81 5.95 10.38 12.01
N TYR A 82 6.96 10.59 12.85
CA TYR A 82 7.95 11.67 12.72
C TYR A 82 9.36 11.10 12.61
N ASN A 83 10.11 11.57 11.61
CA ASN A 83 11.52 11.26 11.42
C ASN A 83 12.39 12.46 11.84
N PRO A 84 13.10 12.38 12.99
CA PRO A 84 13.91 13.50 13.48
C PRO A 84 15.15 13.78 12.64
N ALA A 85 15.65 12.82 11.87
CA ALA A 85 16.84 13.01 11.03
C ALA A 85 16.58 13.89 9.82
N THR A 86 15.34 13.91 9.34
CA THR A 86 14.93 14.71 8.17
C THR A 86 13.91 15.80 8.54
N ASP A 87 13.57 15.91 9.82
CA ASP A 87 12.51 16.82 10.33
C ASP A 87 11.21 16.68 9.53
N THR A 88 10.74 15.43 9.34
CA THR A 88 9.64 15.15 8.43
C THR A 88 8.58 14.29 9.10
N SER A 89 7.32 14.67 8.89
CA SER A 89 6.12 13.88 9.22
C SER A 89 5.39 13.54 7.91
N PRO A 90 5.67 12.42 7.25
CA PRO A 90 5.10 12.13 5.92
C PRO A 90 3.57 12.04 5.94
N PHE A 91 2.98 11.54 7.02
CA PHE A 91 1.51 11.44 7.15
C PHE A 91 0.81 12.78 7.46
N ALA A 92 1.57 13.84 7.75
CA ALA A 92 1.08 15.20 7.80
C ALA A 92 1.19 15.93 6.45
N GLN A 93 2.00 15.40 5.52
CA GLN A 93 2.22 15.98 4.19
C GLN A 93 1.29 15.40 3.13
N ALA A 94 0.93 14.12 3.24
CA ALA A 94 0.02 13.44 2.31
C ALA A 94 -1.01 12.60 3.08
N GLN A 95 -2.23 12.53 2.54
CA GLN A 95 -3.24 11.60 3.04
C GLN A 95 -2.93 10.20 2.55
N VAL A 96 -2.38 9.38 3.44
CA VAL A 96 -2.01 7.99 3.14
C VAL A 96 -3.00 7.05 3.82
N VAL A 97 -3.46 6.04 3.10
CA VAL A 97 -4.36 4.99 3.60
C VAL A 97 -3.83 3.60 3.26
N ASP A 98 -4.20 2.60 4.04
CA ASP A 98 -3.97 1.19 3.70
C ASP A 98 -5.20 0.65 2.96
N ALA A 99 -5.03 0.31 1.70
CA ALA A 99 -6.08 -0.23 0.83
C ALA A 99 -6.24 -1.77 0.92
N GLY A 100 -5.47 -2.43 1.79
CA GLY A 100 -5.50 -3.88 1.90
C GLY A 100 -4.65 -4.59 0.85
N ASP A 101 -5.02 -5.81 0.49
CA ASP A 101 -4.33 -6.62 -0.51
C ASP A 101 -5.22 -6.83 -1.74
N MET A 102 -4.61 -6.81 -2.93
CA MET A 102 -5.27 -7.22 -4.18
C MET A 102 -5.63 -8.71 -4.13
N ALA A 103 -6.78 -9.06 -4.68
CA ALA A 103 -7.22 -10.45 -4.79
C ALA A 103 -6.62 -11.08 -6.05
N VAL A 104 -5.59 -11.90 -5.88
CA VAL A 104 -4.89 -12.54 -7.00
C VAL A 104 -5.02 -14.05 -6.96
N ASN A 105 -5.22 -14.67 -8.13
CA ASN A 105 -5.18 -16.12 -8.26
C ASN A 105 -3.71 -16.60 -8.18
N PRO A 106 -3.31 -17.39 -7.16
CA PRO A 106 -1.93 -17.84 -7.03
C PRO A 106 -1.55 -19.01 -7.97
N PHE A 107 -2.51 -19.52 -8.74
CA PHE A 107 -2.34 -20.70 -9.57
C PHE A 107 -2.29 -20.40 -11.07
N ASP A 108 -2.63 -19.17 -11.48
CA ASP A 108 -2.60 -18.73 -12.87
C ASP A 108 -1.92 -17.37 -12.99
N ILE A 109 -0.73 -17.33 -13.61
CA ILE A 109 0.05 -16.10 -13.77
C ILE A 109 -0.64 -15.12 -14.73
N GLY A 110 -1.27 -15.62 -15.79
CA GLY A 110 -1.97 -14.79 -16.77
C GLY A 110 -3.14 -14.06 -16.13
N GLU A 111 -4.01 -14.81 -15.45
CA GLU A 111 -5.13 -14.26 -14.70
C GLU A 111 -4.69 -13.29 -13.60
N ALA A 112 -3.61 -13.63 -12.88
CA ALA A 112 -3.07 -12.75 -11.84
C ALA A 112 -2.57 -11.41 -12.42
N ILE A 113 -1.87 -11.41 -13.56
CA ILE A 113 -1.42 -10.20 -14.24
C ILE A 113 -2.60 -9.32 -14.64
N GLU A 114 -3.65 -9.91 -15.21
CA GLU A 114 -4.86 -9.17 -15.60
C GLU A 114 -5.58 -8.58 -14.38
N ALA A 115 -5.75 -9.37 -13.31
CA ALA A 115 -6.38 -8.92 -12.08
C ALA A 115 -5.61 -7.79 -11.41
N ILE A 116 -4.29 -7.91 -11.26
CA ILE A 116 -3.44 -6.86 -10.66
C ILE A 116 -3.53 -5.56 -11.49
N GLN A 117 -3.51 -5.67 -12.83
CA GLN A 117 -3.65 -4.49 -13.68
C GLN A 117 -5.00 -3.80 -13.49
N GLN A 118 -6.09 -4.57 -13.45
CA GLN A 118 -7.43 -4.02 -13.25
C GLN A 118 -7.57 -3.39 -11.86
N ASP A 119 -7.19 -4.10 -10.80
CA ASP A 119 -7.22 -3.56 -9.43
C ASP A 119 -6.41 -2.26 -9.30
N ALA A 120 -5.23 -2.18 -9.96
CA ALA A 120 -4.42 -0.98 -9.95
C ALA A 120 -5.09 0.20 -10.69
N MET A 121 -5.79 -0.07 -11.78
CA MET A 121 -6.57 0.95 -12.49
C MET A 121 -7.73 1.44 -11.63
N ASP A 122 -8.51 0.54 -11.04
CA ASP A 122 -9.66 0.87 -10.20
C ASP A 122 -9.23 1.67 -8.96
N LEU A 123 -8.15 1.23 -8.30
CA LEU A 123 -7.60 1.92 -7.13
C LEU A 123 -7.07 3.33 -7.43
N THR A 124 -6.74 3.63 -8.68
CA THR A 124 -6.20 4.94 -9.07
C THR A 124 -7.17 5.80 -9.87
N GLU A 125 -8.42 5.37 -10.05
CA GLU A 125 -9.45 6.10 -10.79
C GLU A 125 -9.71 7.50 -10.21
N ASP A 126 -9.60 7.64 -8.88
CA ASP A 126 -9.75 8.92 -8.16
C ASP A 126 -8.52 9.85 -8.26
N GLY A 127 -7.50 9.48 -9.01
CA GLY A 127 -6.28 10.26 -9.18
C GLY A 127 -5.21 10.01 -8.12
N SER A 128 -5.47 9.16 -7.12
CA SER A 128 -4.48 8.80 -6.10
C SER A 128 -3.30 8.02 -6.69
N SER A 129 -2.18 8.00 -5.97
CA SER A 129 -1.00 7.20 -6.30
C SER A 129 -0.98 5.90 -5.51
N LEU A 130 -0.36 4.84 -6.08
CA LEU A 130 -0.14 3.59 -5.36
C LEU A 130 1.27 3.51 -4.79
N MET A 131 1.36 3.00 -3.56
CA MET A 131 2.57 2.44 -2.98
C MET A 131 2.32 0.94 -2.81
N THR A 132 2.89 0.13 -3.69
CA THR A 132 2.66 -1.32 -3.71
C THR A 132 3.70 -2.07 -2.90
N ILE A 133 3.26 -3.05 -2.11
CA ILE A 133 4.11 -3.97 -1.36
C ILE A 133 3.93 -5.36 -1.96
N GLY A 134 4.92 -5.81 -2.73
CA GLY A 134 4.89 -7.12 -3.34
C GLY A 134 5.17 -8.25 -2.35
N GLY A 135 5.15 -9.34 -2.83
CA GLY A 135 5.13 -10.22 -3.97
C GLY A 135 6.48 -10.28 -4.68
N ASP A 136 6.49 -11.10 -5.70
CA ASP A 136 7.65 -11.23 -6.57
C ASP A 136 7.70 -10.13 -7.64
N HIS A 137 8.75 -10.15 -8.48
CA HIS A 137 8.95 -9.12 -9.50
C HIS A 137 7.92 -9.14 -10.64
N THR A 138 7.15 -10.22 -10.80
CA THR A 138 6.07 -10.33 -11.81
C THR A 138 5.07 -9.19 -11.68
N ILE A 139 4.81 -8.70 -10.45
CA ILE A 139 3.84 -7.63 -10.20
C ILE A 139 4.20 -6.30 -10.87
N ALA A 140 5.46 -6.07 -11.21
CA ALA A 140 5.90 -4.83 -11.86
C ALA A 140 5.23 -4.64 -13.23
N LEU A 141 5.06 -5.72 -14.01
CA LEU A 141 4.48 -5.66 -15.34
C LEU A 141 3.03 -5.13 -15.34
N PRO A 142 2.07 -5.72 -14.60
CA PRO A 142 0.70 -5.22 -14.58
C PRO A 142 0.59 -3.80 -13.98
N LEU A 143 1.39 -3.48 -12.97
CA LEU A 143 1.39 -2.14 -12.36
C LEU A 143 1.87 -1.06 -13.34
N LEU A 144 2.92 -1.34 -14.12
CA LEU A 144 3.41 -0.44 -15.17
C LEU A 144 2.40 -0.30 -16.31
N ARG A 145 1.72 -1.39 -16.68
CA ARG A 145 0.64 -1.34 -17.68
C ARG A 145 -0.51 -0.45 -17.22
N ALA A 146 -0.94 -0.58 -15.96
CA ALA A 146 -1.97 0.27 -15.39
C ALA A 146 -1.54 1.74 -15.36
N ALA A 147 -0.30 2.03 -14.95
CA ALA A 147 0.25 3.39 -14.93
C ALA A 147 0.30 4.02 -16.32
N SER A 148 0.76 3.26 -17.33
CA SER A 148 0.80 3.72 -18.74
C SER A 148 -0.61 3.92 -19.30
N ALA A 149 -1.55 3.02 -19.03
CA ALA A 149 -2.93 3.16 -19.47
C ALA A 149 -3.58 4.42 -18.87
N ARG A 150 -3.34 4.71 -17.60
CA ARG A 150 -3.83 5.92 -16.94
C ARG A 150 -3.22 7.20 -17.51
N ALA A 151 -1.91 7.17 -17.81
CA ALA A 151 -1.22 8.31 -18.40
C ALA A 151 -1.62 8.57 -19.87
N GLY A 152 -2.13 7.54 -20.58
CA GLY A 152 -2.39 7.59 -22.01
C GLY A 152 -1.14 7.57 -22.89
N GLU A 153 0.04 7.36 -22.26
CA GLU A 153 1.35 7.32 -22.91
C GLU A 153 2.32 6.44 -22.10
N PRO A 154 3.48 6.03 -22.69
CA PRO A 154 4.51 5.31 -21.97
C PRO A 154 5.04 6.10 -20.77
N VAL A 155 5.18 5.43 -19.62
CA VAL A 155 5.73 6.03 -18.41
C VAL A 155 7.23 5.75 -18.29
N ALA A 156 7.97 6.68 -17.69
CA ALA A 156 9.37 6.45 -17.33
C ALA A 156 9.44 5.54 -16.10
N LEU A 157 10.37 4.58 -16.12
CA LEU A 157 10.65 3.70 -15.00
C LEU A 157 12.03 4.02 -14.42
N LEU A 158 12.08 4.31 -13.11
CA LEU A 158 13.31 4.30 -12.34
C LEU A 158 13.35 3.00 -11.53
N HIS A 159 14.30 2.13 -11.87
CA HIS A 159 14.37 0.77 -11.34
C HIS A 159 15.65 0.55 -10.53
N PHE A 160 15.51 0.13 -9.27
CA PHE A 160 16.60 -0.27 -8.40
C PHE A 160 16.47 -1.79 -8.15
N ASP A 161 17.35 -2.55 -8.76
CA ASP A 161 17.33 -4.03 -8.67
C ASP A 161 18.76 -4.57 -8.63
N ALA A 162 18.92 -5.73 -8.03
CA ALA A 162 20.18 -6.49 -8.03
C ALA A 162 20.33 -7.38 -9.26
N HIS A 163 19.26 -7.62 -10.01
CA HIS A 163 19.28 -8.44 -11.23
C HIS A 163 19.68 -7.61 -12.46
N LEU A 164 20.33 -8.28 -13.41
CA LEU A 164 20.70 -7.73 -14.71
C LEU A 164 19.62 -8.04 -15.74
#